data_345ad6e95b95abad07bbf00effec0797
#
_entry.id   345ad6e95b95abad07bbf00effec0797
#
_cell.length_a   1.000
_cell.length_b   1.000
_cell.length_c   1.000
_cell.angle_alpha   90.00
_cell.angle_beta   90.00
_cell.angle_gamma   90.00
#
_symmetry.space_group_name_H-M   'P 1'
#
loop_
_entity.id
_entity.type
_entity.pdbx_description
1 polymer ?
#
loop_
_entity_poly.entity_id
_entity_poly.type
_entity_poly.pdbx_seq_one_letter_code
_entity_poly.pdbx_strand_id
1 'polypeptide(L)'
;VNANLKLTKWWSTNTSADVYFKTVRGTVSNLDTGLMENGEVDVATFNARMNNTFTATKNLKINLFGMYRGRDLGLQFERKAMYKMDLGANYSILKGKGTLSARLNDVFNTMHFGFDGSIPYKSVGEFHWESRTFYLGLNYNFGGGKNKELQRKQRDKQETQGGGGMF
;
A
#
# COMPACT_ATOMS: atom_id res chain seq x y z
N VAL A 1 -1.70 13.36 5.27
CA VAL A 1 -3.11 13.46 5.65
C VAL A 1 -3.78 12.11 5.41
N ASN A 2 -4.60 11.65 6.36
CA ASN A 2 -5.38 10.42 6.24
C ASN A 2 -6.85 10.73 6.51
N ALA A 3 -7.74 10.19 5.69
CA ALA A 3 -9.18 10.37 5.84
C ALA A 3 -9.93 9.06 5.63
N ASN A 4 -10.83 8.74 6.57
CA ASN A 4 -11.82 7.67 6.44
C ASN A 4 -13.18 8.32 6.32
N LEU A 5 -13.79 8.22 5.15
CA LEU A 5 -15.04 8.90 4.85
C LEU A 5 -16.11 7.88 4.44
N LYS A 6 -17.30 8.04 4.99
CA LYS A 6 -18.49 7.38 4.53
C LYS A 6 -19.30 8.39 3.71
N LEU A 7 -19.09 8.41 2.40
CA LEU A 7 -19.66 9.39 1.50
C LEU A 7 -21.17 9.18 1.29
N THR A 8 -21.56 7.90 1.24
CA THR A 8 -22.96 7.50 1.13
C THR A 8 -23.22 6.21 1.94
N LYS A 9 -24.45 5.71 1.94
CA LYS A 9 -24.78 4.41 2.57
C LYS A 9 -24.10 3.22 1.87
N TRP A 10 -23.76 3.38 0.60
CA TRP A 10 -23.19 2.33 -0.24
C TRP A 10 -21.72 2.59 -0.65
N TRP A 11 -21.15 3.78 -0.35
CA TRP A 11 -19.79 4.14 -0.70
C TRP A 11 -19.01 4.67 0.51
N SER A 12 -17.91 4.01 0.80
CA SER A 12 -16.90 4.45 1.78
C SER A 12 -15.53 4.50 1.13
N THR A 13 -14.71 5.44 1.56
CA THR A 13 -13.34 5.59 1.09
C THR A 13 -12.36 5.76 2.26
N ASN A 14 -11.20 5.16 2.10
CA ASN A 14 -10.02 5.42 2.92
C ASN A 14 -8.97 6.02 2.00
N THR A 15 -8.59 7.24 2.26
CA THR A 15 -7.65 7.99 1.42
C THR A 15 -6.50 8.51 2.27
N SER A 16 -5.30 8.39 1.75
CA SER A 16 -4.11 9.04 2.31
C SER A 16 -3.38 9.82 1.22
N ALA A 17 -2.86 10.98 1.60
CA ALA A 17 -2.04 11.82 0.73
C ALA A 17 -0.93 12.46 1.54
N ASP A 18 0.27 12.45 0.99
CA ASP A 18 1.47 13.03 1.57
C ASP A 18 2.13 13.93 0.54
N VAL A 19 2.46 15.15 0.97
CA VAL A 19 3.32 16.07 0.23
C VAL A 19 4.52 16.35 1.10
N TYR A 20 5.70 16.20 0.57
CA TYR A 20 6.91 16.55 1.28
C TYR A 20 7.94 17.20 0.36
N PHE A 21 8.76 18.00 0.97
CA PHE A 21 9.90 18.67 0.35
C PHE A 21 11.15 18.10 1.00
N LYS A 22 12.15 17.82 0.20
CA LYS A 22 13.45 17.42 0.72
C LYS A 22 14.57 18.06 -0.10
N THR A 23 15.68 18.35 0.56
CA THR A 23 16.95 18.74 -0.06
C THR A 23 17.91 17.58 0.14
N VAL A 24 18.50 17.09 -0.93
CA VAL A 24 19.53 16.06 -0.92
C VAL A 24 20.88 16.73 -1.23
N ARG A 25 21.82 16.63 -0.30
CA ARG A 25 23.17 17.18 -0.43
C ARG A 25 24.19 16.07 -0.33
N GLY A 26 25.24 16.15 -1.12
CA GLY A 26 26.34 15.19 -1.06
C GLY A 26 27.39 15.47 -2.12
N THR A 27 28.42 14.64 -2.14
CA THR A 27 29.49 14.73 -3.11
C THR A 27 29.33 13.61 -4.13
N VAL A 28 29.42 13.92 -5.39
CA VAL A 28 29.34 12.97 -6.50
C VAL A 28 30.63 13.02 -7.33
N SER A 29 31.06 11.85 -7.82
CA SER A 29 32.18 11.77 -8.74
C SER A 29 31.70 12.05 -10.15
N ASN A 30 32.28 13.05 -10.79
CA ASN A 30 32.12 13.29 -12.22
C ASN A 30 33.19 12.51 -12.97
N LEU A 31 32.80 11.47 -13.72
CA LEU A 31 33.75 10.62 -14.44
C LEU A 31 34.37 11.31 -15.66
N ASP A 32 33.72 12.34 -16.21
CA ASP A 32 34.25 13.07 -17.36
C ASP A 32 35.42 13.99 -16.95
N THR A 33 35.34 14.55 -15.74
CA THR A 33 36.37 15.44 -15.20
C THR A 33 37.30 14.76 -14.21
N GLY A 34 36.91 13.58 -13.69
CA GLY A 34 37.63 12.88 -12.63
C GLY A 34 37.57 13.59 -11.27
N LEU A 35 36.76 14.61 -11.11
CA LEU A 35 36.66 15.43 -9.91
C LEU A 35 35.44 15.08 -9.08
N MET A 36 35.56 15.32 -7.78
CA MET A 36 34.44 15.28 -6.85
C MET A 36 33.73 16.64 -6.84
N GLU A 37 32.45 16.62 -7.12
CA GLU A 37 31.61 17.82 -7.14
C GLU A 37 30.57 17.75 -6.03
N ASN A 38 30.31 18.87 -5.36
CA ASN A 38 29.22 18.98 -4.41
C ASN A 38 27.92 19.19 -5.18
N GLY A 39 26.97 18.31 -4.91
CA GLY A 39 25.63 18.38 -5.47
C GLY A 39 24.59 18.75 -4.43
N GLU A 40 23.60 19.52 -4.84
CA GLU A 40 22.39 19.79 -4.06
C GLU A 40 21.18 19.70 -4.99
N VAL A 41 20.16 18.97 -4.56
CA VAL A 41 18.93 18.77 -5.31
C VAL A 41 17.74 18.95 -4.38
N ASP A 42 16.83 19.84 -4.77
CA ASP A 42 15.56 20.04 -4.11
C ASP A 42 14.46 19.26 -4.83
N VAL A 43 13.67 18.53 -4.07
CA VAL A 43 12.53 17.80 -4.61
C VAL A 43 11.27 18.04 -3.79
N ALA A 44 10.20 18.35 -4.51
CA ALA A 44 8.84 18.29 -4.01
C ALA A 44 8.18 17.01 -4.56
N THR A 45 7.62 16.19 -3.69
CA THR A 45 6.96 14.97 -4.13
C THR A 45 5.59 14.80 -3.44
N PHE A 46 4.71 14.11 -4.16
CA PHE A 46 3.35 13.82 -3.74
C PHE A 46 3.09 12.32 -3.84
N ASN A 47 2.55 11.74 -2.78
CA ASN A 47 2.09 10.36 -2.78
C ASN A 47 0.62 10.34 -2.40
N ALA A 48 -0.15 9.47 -3.03
CA ALA A 48 -1.55 9.27 -2.71
C ALA A 48 -1.92 7.80 -2.75
N ARG A 49 -2.83 7.42 -1.87
CA ARG A 49 -3.48 6.10 -1.87
C ARG A 49 -4.96 6.31 -1.61
N MET A 50 -5.77 5.55 -2.31
CA MET A 50 -7.21 5.59 -2.14
C MET A 50 -7.78 4.18 -2.22
N ASN A 51 -8.55 3.80 -1.24
CA ASN A 51 -9.26 2.54 -1.19
C ASN A 51 -10.75 2.82 -1.07
N ASN A 52 -11.50 2.54 -2.12
CA ASN A 52 -12.94 2.71 -2.17
C ASN A 52 -13.62 1.36 -2.02
N THR A 53 -14.66 1.33 -1.21
CA THR A 53 -15.56 0.19 -1.06
C THR A 53 -16.97 0.60 -1.44
N PHE A 54 -17.52 -0.09 -2.45
CA PHE A 54 -18.88 0.09 -2.93
C PHE A 54 -19.73 -1.12 -2.54
N THR A 55 -20.76 -0.92 -1.76
CA THR A 55 -21.76 -1.94 -1.43
C THR A 55 -22.83 -1.92 -2.51
N ALA A 56 -22.61 -2.65 -3.61
CA ALA A 56 -23.50 -2.68 -4.76
C ALA A 56 -24.85 -3.34 -4.43
N THR A 57 -24.81 -4.42 -3.63
CA THR A 57 -25.99 -5.09 -3.10
C THR A 57 -25.74 -5.56 -1.67
N LYS A 58 -26.76 -6.15 -1.01
CA LYS A 58 -26.58 -6.77 0.33
C LYS A 58 -25.49 -7.84 0.34
N ASN A 59 -25.22 -8.48 -0.79
CA ASN A 59 -24.28 -9.58 -0.90
C ASN A 59 -23.01 -9.25 -1.71
N LEU A 60 -23.00 -8.15 -2.48
CA LEU A 60 -21.90 -7.79 -3.36
C LEU A 60 -21.22 -6.50 -2.89
N LYS A 61 -19.92 -6.59 -2.64
CA LYS A 61 -19.04 -5.45 -2.40
C LYS A 61 -17.98 -5.40 -3.48
N ILE A 62 -17.73 -4.21 -4.02
CA ILE A 62 -16.69 -3.91 -5.00
C ILE A 62 -15.66 -3.03 -4.32
N ASN A 63 -14.39 -3.34 -4.48
CA ASN A 63 -13.26 -2.58 -3.97
C ASN A 63 -12.46 -2.02 -5.12
N LEU A 64 -12.16 -0.75 -5.08
CA LEU A 64 -11.29 -0.07 -6.02
C LEU A 64 -10.13 0.55 -5.24
N PHE A 65 -8.93 0.07 -5.50
CA PHE A 65 -7.71 0.61 -4.92
C PHE A 65 -6.92 1.37 -5.97
N GLY A 66 -6.47 2.57 -5.63
CA GLY A 66 -5.56 3.39 -6.43
C GLY A 66 -4.34 3.79 -5.61
N MET A 67 -3.17 3.79 -6.24
CA MET A 67 -1.93 4.28 -5.66
C MET A 67 -1.19 5.12 -6.68
N TYR A 68 -0.68 6.25 -6.23
CA TYR A 68 0.26 7.10 -6.95
C TYR A 68 1.44 7.40 -6.03
N ARG A 69 2.64 7.20 -6.53
CA ARG A 69 3.88 7.58 -5.88
C ARG A 69 4.65 8.50 -6.81
N GLY A 70 4.81 9.74 -6.42
CA GLY A 70 5.46 10.77 -7.22
C GLY A 70 6.94 10.45 -7.51
N ARG A 71 7.51 11.17 -8.44
CA ARG A 71 8.94 11.10 -8.74
C ARG A 71 9.77 11.45 -7.51
N ASP A 72 10.97 10.92 -7.47
CA ASP A 72 11.92 11.17 -6.40
C ASP A 72 13.30 11.42 -6.96
N LEU A 73 13.92 12.52 -6.56
CA LEU A 73 15.22 12.94 -7.04
C LEU A 73 16.30 12.62 -6.01
N GLY A 74 17.36 12.00 -6.46
CA GLY A 74 18.63 11.88 -5.78
C GLY A 74 19.72 12.68 -6.53
N LEU A 75 20.95 12.66 -6.02
CA LEU A 75 22.07 13.36 -6.65
C LEU A 75 22.48 12.73 -7.98
N GLN A 76 22.32 11.42 -8.11
CA GLN A 76 22.79 10.64 -9.24
C GLN A 76 21.68 10.13 -10.15
N PHE A 77 20.48 9.97 -9.62
CA PHE A 77 19.34 9.42 -10.37
C PHE A 77 18.02 10.00 -9.92
N GLU A 78 17.09 10.06 -10.84
CA GLU A 78 15.67 10.33 -10.62
C GLU A 78 14.88 9.04 -10.73
N ARG A 79 14.07 8.73 -9.74
CA ARG A 79 13.04 7.68 -9.81
C ARG A 79 11.78 8.26 -10.41
N LYS A 80 11.30 7.66 -11.48
CA LYS A 80 10.03 8.05 -12.13
C LYS A 80 8.82 7.81 -11.23
N ALA A 81 7.75 8.52 -11.51
CA ALA A 81 6.48 8.29 -10.81
C ALA A 81 5.96 6.87 -11.09
N MET A 82 5.32 6.28 -10.09
CA MET A 82 4.72 4.95 -10.15
C MET A 82 3.26 5.04 -9.75
N TYR A 83 2.40 4.34 -10.46
CA TYR A 83 0.97 4.28 -10.14
C TYR A 83 0.36 2.95 -10.55
N LYS A 84 -0.70 2.57 -9.86
CA LYS A 84 -1.50 1.40 -10.21
C LYS A 84 -2.93 1.51 -9.73
N MET A 85 -3.79 0.70 -10.32
CA MET A 85 -5.16 0.52 -9.91
C MET A 85 -5.50 -0.97 -9.82
N ASP A 86 -6.11 -1.37 -8.70
CA ASP A 86 -6.60 -2.73 -8.48
C ASP A 86 -8.12 -2.71 -8.36
N LEU A 87 -8.78 -3.73 -8.89
CA LEU A 87 -10.22 -3.94 -8.79
C LEU A 87 -10.49 -5.26 -8.09
N GLY A 88 -11.39 -5.25 -7.11
CA GLY A 88 -11.80 -6.44 -6.39
C GLY A 88 -13.31 -6.53 -6.26
N ALA A 89 -13.84 -7.73 -6.16
CA ALA A 89 -15.22 -8.00 -5.85
C ALA A 89 -15.33 -9.14 -4.83
N ASN A 90 -16.23 -8.99 -3.85
CA ASN A 90 -16.53 -9.99 -2.86
C ASN A 90 -18.03 -10.25 -2.87
N TYR A 91 -18.41 -11.49 -3.12
CA TYR A 91 -19.81 -11.92 -3.16
C TYR A 91 -20.10 -12.90 -2.04
N SER A 92 -21.00 -12.52 -1.14
CA SER A 92 -21.44 -13.37 -0.03
C SER A 92 -22.42 -14.42 -0.53
N ILE A 93 -22.14 -15.69 -0.29
CA ILE A 93 -22.93 -16.84 -0.68
C ILE A 93 -23.45 -17.59 0.54
N LEU A 94 -24.36 -18.54 0.35
CA LEU A 94 -24.86 -19.44 1.39
C LEU A 94 -25.35 -18.72 2.65
N LYS A 95 -26.09 -17.61 2.47
CA LYS A 95 -26.64 -16.79 3.57
C LYS A 95 -25.54 -16.26 4.51
N GLY A 96 -24.36 -15.90 3.96
CA GLY A 96 -23.23 -15.35 4.72
C GLY A 96 -22.24 -16.40 5.24
N LYS A 97 -22.46 -17.70 4.98
CA LYS A 97 -21.52 -18.74 5.38
C LYS A 97 -20.33 -18.89 4.45
N GLY A 98 -20.41 -18.32 3.24
CA GLY A 98 -19.32 -18.36 2.29
C GLY A 98 -19.10 -17.00 1.63
N THR A 99 -17.91 -16.79 1.08
CA THR A 99 -17.54 -15.60 0.28
C THR A 99 -16.75 -16.04 -0.93
N LEU A 100 -17.23 -15.65 -2.10
CA LEU A 100 -16.48 -15.73 -3.35
C LEU A 100 -15.78 -14.39 -3.57
N SER A 101 -14.49 -14.42 -3.78
CA SER A 101 -13.65 -13.23 -4.00
C SER A 101 -12.99 -13.32 -5.36
N ALA A 102 -13.02 -12.22 -6.10
CA ALA A 102 -12.26 -12.02 -7.33
C ALA A 102 -11.45 -10.74 -7.19
N ARG A 103 -10.20 -10.75 -7.66
CA ARG A 103 -9.33 -9.56 -7.63
C ARG A 103 -8.46 -9.52 -8.88
N LEU A 104 -8.42 -8.37 -9.51
CA LEU A 104 -7.50 -8.03 -10.58
C LEU A 104 -6.58 -6.92 -10.08
N ASN A 105 -5.30 -7.23 -9.92
CA ASN A 105 -4.28 -6.26 -9.59
C ASN A 105 -3.78 -5.58 -10.85
N ASP A 106 -3.36 -4.34 -10.70
CA ASP A 106 -2.76 -3.51 -11.75
C ASP A 106 -3.52 -3.63 -13.10
N VAL A 107 -4.80 -3.22 -13.05
CA VAL A 107 -5.75 -3.32 -14.18
C VAL A 107 -5.15 -2.78 -15.48
N PHE A 108 -4.39 -1.69 -15.40
CA PHE A 108 -3.80 -1.02 -16.56
C PHE A 108 -2.37 -1.46 -16.89
N ASN A 109 -1.77 -2.34 -16.07
CA ASN A 109 -0.37 -2.78 -16.22
C ASN A 109 0.63 -1.62 -16.23
N THR A 110 0.47 -0.73 -15.26
CA THR A 110 1.24 0.50 -15.15
C THR A 110 2.32 0.46 -14.06
N MET A 111 2.37 -0.64 -13.30
CA MET A 111 3.32 -0.79 -12.21
C MET A 111 4.68 -1.24 -12.74
N HIS A 112 5.57 -0.30 -12.96
CA HIS A 112 6.97 -0.52 -13.31
C HIS A 112 7.85 0.46 -12.54
N PHE A 113 9.12 0.14 -12.39
CA PHE A 113 10.12 1.00 -11.79
C PHE A 113 10.99 1.60 -12.88
N GLY A 114 10.91 2.91 -13.07
CA GLY A 114 11.75 3.64 -14.01
C GLY A 114 12.70 4.58 -13.28
N PHE A 115 13.90 4.71 -13.81
CA PHE A 115 14.87 5.69 -13.34
C PHE A 115 15.65 6.31 -14.50
N ASP A 116 16.02 7.57 -14.32
CA ASP A 116 16.94 8.32 -15.17
C ASP A 116 18.12 8.74 -14.32
N GLY A 117 19.33 8.33 -14.69
CA GLY A 117 20.58 8.73 -14.07
C GLY A 117 21.30 9.75 -14.94
N SER A 118 21.98 10.72 -14.31
CA SER A 118 22.76 11.76 -14.99
C SER A 118 24.25 11.70 -14.62
N ILE A 119 24.58 11.25 -13.43
CA ILE A 119 25.93 11.20 -12.89
C ILE A 119 26.18 9.79 -12.32
N PRO A 120 27.33 9.16 -12.58
CA PRO A 120 28.52 9.66 -13.31
C PRO A 120 28.40 9.65 -14.83
N TYR A 121 27.40 8.96 -15.38
CA TYR A 121 27.08 8.93 -16.81
C TYR A 121 25.56 8.82 -16.99
N LYS A 122 25.08 9.25 -18.14
CA LYS A 122 23.66 9.16 -18.46
C LYS A 122 23.23 7.71 -18.53
N SER A 123 22.28 7.34 -17.69
CA SER A 123 21.71 6.00 -17.63
C SER A 123 20.18 6.07 -17.54
N VAL A 124 19.50 5.24 -18.29
CA VAL A 124 18.04 5.10 -18.26
C VAL A 124 17.72 3.65 -18.08
N GLY A 125 16.85 3.34 -17.13
CA GLY A 125 16.44 1.97 -16.90
C GLY A 125 14.97 1.87 -16.52
N GLU A 126 14.36 0.77 -16.94
CA GLU A 126 13.01 0.40 -16.54
C GLU A 126 12.98 -1.08 -16.14
N PHE A 127 12.41 -1.35 -15.00
CA PHE A 127 12.18 -2.71 -14.51
C PHE A 127 10.68 -2.99 -14.58
N HIS A 128 10.33 -3.98 -15.37
CA HIS A 128 8.98 -4.51 -15.48
C HIS A 128 8.91 -5.86 -14.79
N TRP A 129 7.91 -6.06 -13.95
CA TRP A 129 7.60 -7.34 -13.35
C TRP A 129 6.14 -7.69 -13.59
N GLU A 130 5.77 -8.91 -13.37
CA GLU A 130 4.39 -9.36 -13.52
C GLU A 130 3.51 -8.80 -12.39
N SER A 131 3.01 -7.59 -12.60
CA SER A 131 2.16 -6.87 -11.64
C SER A 131 0.68 -7.14 -11.86
N ARG A 132 0.29 -7.42 -13.12
CA ARG A 132 -1.09 -7.75 -13.49
C ARG A 132 -1.39 -9.19 -13.15
N THR A 133 -2.14 -9.40 -12.08
CA THR A 133 -2.48 -10.73 -11.57
C THR A 133 -3.96 -10.81 -11.28
N PHE A 134 -4.54 -11.97 -11.61
CA PHE A 134 -5.94 -12.27 -11.30
C PHE A 134 -6.03 -13.35 -10.24
N TYR A 135 -6.84 -13.12 -9.22
CA TYR A 135 -7.09 -14.05 -8.13
C TYR A 135 -8.56 -14.37 -8.03
N LEU A 136 -8.86 -15.65 -7.82
CA LEU A 136 -10.15 -16.15 -7.38
C LEU A 136 -9.97 -16.85 -6.04
N GLY A 137 -10.87 -16.57 -5.12
CA GLY A 137 -10.85 -17.17 -3.79
C GLY A 137 -12.25 -17.58 -3.35
N LEU A 138 -12.35 -18.71 -2.70
CA LEU A 138 -13.55 -19.18 -2.03
C LEU A 138 -13.23 -19.38 -0.55
N ASN A 139 -13.94 -18.65 0.29
CA ASN A 139 -13.90 -18.86 1.74
C ASN A 139 -15.23 -19.45 2.19
N TYR A 140 -15.17 -20.50 3.02
CA TYR A 140 -16.36 -21.11 3.59
C TYR A 140 -16.16 -21.32 5.09
N ASN A 141 -17.09 -20.81 5.88
CA ASN A 141 -17.09 -20.96 7.33
C ASN A 141 -17.84 -22.21 7.73
N PHE A 142 -17.10 -23.26 8.09
CA PHE A 142 -17.66 -24.50 8.64
C PHE A 142 -18.05 -24.28 10.11
N GLY A 143 -19.23 -24.76 10.47
CA GLY A 143 -19.67 -24.69 11.84
C GLY A 143 -20.51 -23.48 12.16
N GLY A 144 -21.84 -23.64 12.17
CA GLY A 144 -22.79 -22.63 12.67
C GLY A 144 -22.95 -22.65 14.20
N GLY A 145 -21.93 -23.09 14.93
CA GLY A 145 -21.88 -22.92 16.37
C GLY A 145 -21.67 -21.43 16.66
N LYS A 146 -22.50 -20.85 17.53
CA LYS A 146 -22.13 -19.65 18.28
C LYS A 146 -20.84 -20.01 19.04
N ASN A 147 -19.69 -19.86 18.39
CA ASN A 147 -18.46 -19.72 19.16
C ASN A 147 -18.71 -18.46 19.99
N LYS A 148 -19.20 -18.63 21.22
CA LYS A 148 -18.91 -17.68 22.27
C LYS A 148 -17.42 -17.43 22.11
N GLU A 149 -17.05 -16.19 21.80
CA GLU A 149 -15.67 -15.77 21.97
C GLU A 149 -15.24 -16.42 23.27
N LEU A 150 -14.27 -17.33 23.18
CA LEU A 150 -13.60 -17.83 24.35
C LEU A 150 -13.08 -16.55 24.98
N GLN A 151 -13.83 -16.04 25.97
CA GLN A 151 -13.33 -15.04 26.88
C GLN A 151 -12.03 -15.65 27.35
N ARG A 152 -10.93 -15.20 26.76
CA ARG A 152 -9.59 -15.48 27.27
C ARG A 152 -9.71 -15.14 28.73
N LYS A 153 -9.82 -16.15 29.56
CA LYS A 153 -9.90 -16.00 30.99
C LYS A 153 -8.79 -15.04 31.34
N GLN A 154 -9.13 -13.96 32.01
CA GLN A 154 -8.18 -12.98 32.57
C GLN A 154 -7.30 -13.65 33.64
N ARG A 155 -6.74 -14.80 33.36
CA ARG A 155 -5.80 -15.49 34.24
C ARG A 155 -4.45 -14.82 34.30
N ASP A 156 -4.06 -14.13 33.23
CA ASP A 156 -2.73 -13.53 33.15
C ASP A 156 -2.59 -12.18 33.89
N LYS A 157 -3.68 -11.65 34.41
CA LYS A 157 -3.62 -10.41 35.21
C LYS A 157 -3.47 -10.60 36.71
N GLN A 158 -3.68 -11.81 37.23
CA GLN A 158 -3.52 -12.07 38.67
C GLN A 158 -2.16 -12.67 39.04
N GLU A 159 -1.39 -13.19 38.10
CA GLU A 159 -0.05 -13.72 38.39
C GLU A 159 1.04 -12.65 38.42
N THR A 160 0.79 -11.45 37.90
CA THR A 160 1.74 -10.34 37.95
C THR A 160 1.58 -9.42 39.16
N GLN A 161 0.59 -9.65 40.02
CA GLN A 161 0.39 -8.85 41.27
C GLN A 161 0.75 -9.62 42.55
N GLY A 162 1.25 -10.82 42.47
CA GLY A 162 1.58 -11.67 43.59
C GLY A 162 3.05 -12.05 43.71
N GLY A 163 3.99 -11.14 43.48
CA GLY A 163 5.42 -11.39 43.50
C GLY A 163 6.24 -10.25 44.15
N GLY A 164 5.69 -9.60 45.13
CA GLY A 164 6.46 -8.69 45.98
C GLY A 164 6.66 -9.33 47.36
N GLY A 165 7.78 -10.03 47.57
CA GLY A 165 8.11 -10.58 48.86
C GLY A 165 9.55 -11.05 48.94
N MET A 166 10.36 -10.22 49.60
CA MET A 166 11.52 -10.57 50.44
C MET A 166 12.70 -11.35 49.79
N PHE A 167 13.75 -10.74 49.62
CA PHE A 167 15.01 -10.64 50.40
C PHE A 167 15.97 -9.70 49.67
#